data_b9dd2f4bf371f7dbc75381265a410c14
#
_entry.id   b9dd2f4bf371f7dbc75381265a410c14
#
_cell.length_a   1.000
_cell.length_b   1.000
_cell.length_c   1.000
_cell.angle_alpha   90.00
_cell.angle_beta   90.00
_cell.angle_gamma   90.00
#
_symmetry.space_group_name_H-M   'P 1'
#
loop_
_entity.id
_entity.type
_entity.pdbx_description
1 polymer ?
#
loop_
_entity_poly.entity_id
_entity_poly.type
_entity_poly.pdbx_seq_one_letter_code
_entity_poly.pdbx_strand_id
1 'polypeptide(L)'
;MKSKILLSAAMLPLCGMAEEVCSMPSTGAASVPEKHPNIILFLVDDMGWQDTSLPFWTQRTKYNDTYHTPNMERMAAQGKMFTQAYACSVSSPTRVSLFTGMNAARHRVTSWTLRKNTTHEQPDSIMIYPEWNVNGICQEPGVERTTQVTSLAELLKDNGYHTIHCGKAHFGAESTPGADPLKMGFEVNIAGHAAGSPASYY
;
A
#
# COMPACT_ATOMS: atom_id res chain seq x y z
N MET A 1 9.87 42.67 30.22
CA MET A 1 10.99 42.10 30.97
C MET A 1 11.29 40.72 30.37
N LYS A 2 12.43 40.59 29.69
CA LYS A 2 12.85 39.32 29.03
C LYS A 2 13.84 38.62 29.96
N SER A 3 13.50 37.46 30.46
CA SER A 3 14.43 36.62 31.24
C SER A 3 15.08 35.61 30.32
N LYS A 4 16.38 35.71 30.12
CA LYS A 4 17.23 34.73 29.42
C LYS A 4 17.78 33.77 30.48
N ILE A 5 17.52 32.48 30.33
CA ILE A 5 18.19 31.44 31.11
C ILE A 5 19.36 30.92 30.27
N LEU A 6 20.57 31.16 30.81
CA LEU A 6 21.83 30.63 30.30
C LEU A 6 22.07 29.29 30.96
N LEU A 7 22.13 28.21 30.19
CA LEU A 7 22.60 26.89 30.70
C LEU A 7 24.07 26.74 30.34
N SER A 8 24.92 26.77 31.35
CA SER A 8 26.35 26.52 31.22
C SER A 8 26.59 25.00 31.38
N ALA A 9 27.14 24.38 30.36
CA ALA A 9 27.59 22.97 30.41
C ALA A 9 29.06 22.96 30.77
N ALA A 10 29.41 22.43 31.95
CA ALA A 10 30.78 22.17 32.39
C ALA A 10 31.28 20.84 31.80
N MET A 11 32.31 20.88 30.97
CA MET A 11 33.04 19.71 30.51
C MET A 11 34.10 19.35 31.58
N LEU A 12 34.04 18.13 32.09
CA LEU A 12 35.11 17.49 32.85
C LEU A 12 35.90 16.53 31.92
N PRO A 13 37.20 16.55 31.88
CA PRO A 13 37.98 15.57 31.15
C PRO A 13 38.10 14.26 31.96
N LEU A 14 37.62 13.17 31.40
CA LEU A 14 37.89 11.83 31.93
C LEU A 14 39.19 11.32 31.33
N CYS A 15 40.16 11.14 32.20
CA CYS A 15 41.47 10.58 31.91
C CYS A 15 41.35 9.10 31.56
N GLY A 16 42.09 8.67 30.53
CA GLY A 16 42.02 7.33 29.99
C GLY A 16 42.56 6.24 30.91
N MET A 17 41.87 5.11 30.88
CA MET A 17 42.46 3.78 31.12
C MET A 17 42.11 2.93 29.89
N ALA A 18 43.16 2.56 29.17
CA ALA A 18 43.05 1.61 28.06
C ALA A 18 42.84 0.21 28.68
N GLU A 19 41.64 -0.31 28.57
CA GLU A 19 41.40 -1.74 28.73
C GLU A 19 41.65 -2.44 27.40
N GLU A 20 42.64 -3.33 27.40
CA GLU A 20 42.82 -4.28 26.29
C GLU A 20 41.61 -5.18 26.20
N VAL A 21 40.75 -4.88 25.22
CA VAL A 21 39.64 -5.78 24.85
C VAL A 21 40.25 -6.97 24.10
N CYS A 22 40.38 -8.07 24.84
CA CYS A 22 40.68 -9.37 24.26
C CYS A 22 39.63 -9.72 23.21
N SER A 23 39.98 -9.57 21.93
CA SER A 23 39.12 -9.94 20.79
C SER A 23 39.03 -11.47 20.74
N MET A 24 37.92 -12.02 21.27
CA MET A 24 37.53 -13.38 20.99
C MET A 24 37.25 -13.53 19.51
N PRO A 25 37.74 -14.58 18.82
CA PRO A 25 37.35 -14.83 17.44
C PRO A 25 35.84 -15.10 17.41
N SER A 26 35.10 -14.28 16.70
CA SER A 26 33.71 -14.55 16.42
C SER A 26 33.68 -15.84 15.60
N THR A 27 33.28 -16.94 16.24
CA THR A 27 32.83 -18.12 15.50
C THR A 27 31.66 -17.67 14.66
N GLY A 28 31.87 -17.55 13.34
CA GLY A 28 30.84 -17.25 12.37
C GLY A 28 29.73 -18.28 12.51
N ALA A 29 28.71 -17.96 13.27
CA ALA A 29 27.45 -18.67 13.19
C ALA A 29 26.99 -18.53 11.73
N ALA A 30 27.01 -19.63 10.98
CA ALA A 30 26.41 -19.67 9.66
C ALA A 30 24.97 -19.16 9.84
N SER A 31 24.65 -18.00 9.26
CA SER A 31 23.31 -17.44 9.27
C SER A 31 22.41 -18.46 8.61
N VAL A 32 21.54 -19.11 9.39
CA VAL A 32 20.43 -19.88 8.84
C VAL A 32 19.68 -18.89 7.96
N PRO A 33 19.49 -19.18 6.67
CA PRO A 33 18.77 -18.25 5.80
C PRO A 33 17.39 -18.01 6.40
N GLU A 34 17.10 -16.75 6.71
CA GLU A 34 15.83 -16.35 7.30
C GLU A 34 14.73 -16.69 6.31
N LYS A 35 13.93 -17.70 6.64
CA LYS A 35 12.87 -18.17 5.76
C LYS A 35 11.70 -17.21 5.84
N HIS A 36 11.63 -16.28 4.92
CA HIS A 36 10.50 -15.37 4.82
C HIS A 36 9.20 -16.12 4.50
N PRO A 37 8.09 -15.79 5.17
CA PRO A 37 6.79 -16.40 4.85
C PRO A 37 6.30 -15.94 3.47
N ASN A 38 5.61 -16.82 2.74
CA ASN A 38 4.89 -16.39 1.55
C ASN A 38 3.73 -15.46 1.93
N ILE A 39 3.53 -14.40 1.16
CA ILE A 39 2.49 -13.40 1.37
C ILE A 39 1.55 -13.42 0.16
N ILE A 40 0.26 -13.66 0.40
CA ILE A 40 -0.80 -13.56 -0.61
C ILE A 40 -1.75 -12.45 -0.18
N LEU A 41 -1.81 -11.38 -0.98
CA LEU A 41 -2.78 -10.30 -0.81
C LEU A 41 -3.91 -10.51 -1.81
N PHE A 42 -5.06 -10.97 -1.33
CA PHE A 42 -6.25 -11.20 -2.15
C PHE A 42 -7.23 -10.04 -1.97
N LEU A 43 -7.29 -9.15 -2.96
CA LEU A 43 -8.17 -7.98 -2.94
C LEU A 43 -9.40 -8.23 -3.81
N VAL A 44 -10.57 -8.28 -3.17
CA VAL A 44 -11.86 -8.42 -3.85
C VAL A 44 -12.41 -7.03 -4.16
N ASP A 45 -12.67 -6.78 -5.44
CA ASP A 45 -13.18 -5.49 -5.91
C ASP A 45 -14.70 -5.40 -5.68
N ASP A 46 -15.17 -4.23 -5.27
CA ASP A 46 -16.59 -3.90 -5.07
C ASP A 46 -17.37 -4.83 -4.11
N MET A 47 -16.68 -5.58 -3.24
CA MET A 47 -17.33 -6.44 -2.24
C MET A 47 -17.70 -5.63 -1.00
N GLY A 48 -19.00 -5.59 -0.68
CA GLY A 48 -19.50 -4.99 0.56
C GLY A 48 -19.33 -5.93 1.77
N TRP A 49 -19.38 -5.37 2.96
CA TRP A 49 -19.23 -6.11 4.22
C TRP A 49 -20.37 -7.12 4.50
N GLN A 50 -21.46 -7.05 3.74
CA GLN A 50 -22.59 -8.00 3.81
C GLN A 50 -22.61 -8.98 2.63
N ASP A 51 -21.67 -8.88 1.66
CA ASP A 51 -21.67 -9.68 0.45
C ASP A 51 -20.95 -11.02 0.61
N THR A 52 -20.96 -11.56 1.80
CA THR A 52 -20.40 -12.88 2.16
C THR A 52 -21.29 -13.56 3.17
N SER A 53 -21.18 -14.88 3.30
CA SER A 53 -21.84 -15.62 4.38
C SER A 53 -21.23 -15.35 5.77
N LEU A 54 -20.05 -14.72 5.82
CA LEU A 54 -19.37 -14.34 7.04
C LEU A 54 -19.84 -12.93 7.49
N PRO A 55 -20.39 -12.77 8.71
CA PRO A 55 -20.76 -11.47 9.21
C PRO A 55 -19.51 -10.67 9.63
N PHE A 56 -19.24 -9.54 8.97
CA PHE A 56 -18.21 -8.59 9.38
C PHE A 56 -18.71 -7.56 10.41
N TRP A 57 -19.73 -7.94 11.16
CA TRP A 57 -20.37 -7.15 12.21
C TRP A 57 -20.67 -8.02 13.43
N THR A 58 -21.15 -7.43 14.49
CA THR A 58 -21.53 -8.13 15.72
C THR A 58 -22.74 -9.05 15.53
N GLN A 59 -23.53 -8.80 14.49
CA GLN A 59 -24.73 -9.57 14.18
C GLN A 59 -24.72 -10.00 12.72
N ARG A 60 -25.20 -11.22 12.48
CA ARG A 60 -25.50 -11.71 11.14
C ARG A 60 -26.72 -10.98 10.59
N THR A 61 -26.67 -10.58 9.34
CA THR A 61 -27.77 -9.91 8.63
C THR A 61 -28.41 -10.87 7.62
N LYS A 62 -29.64 -10.54 7.17
CA LYS A 62 -30.33 -11.32 6.14
C LYS A 62 -29.55 -11.40 4.81
N TYR A 63 -28.69 -10.42 4.53
CA TYR A 63 -27.86 -10.41 3.32
C TYR A 63 -26.75 -11.45 3.39
N ASN A 64 -26.17 -11.69 4.55
CA ASN A 64 -25.19 -12.76 4.73
C ASN A 64 -25.77 -14.16 4.43
N ASP A 65 -27.09 -14.33 4.54
CA ASP A 65 -27.75 -15.60 4.27
C ASP A 65 -27.95 -15.87 2.76
N THR A 66 -27.78 -14.87 1.92
CA THR A 66 -27.86 -15.01 0.46
C THR A 66 -26.57 -15.50 -0.18
N TYR A 67 -25.45 -15.44 0.54
CA TYR A 67 -24.14 -15.80 0.02
C TYR A 67 -23.65 -17.14 0.60
N HIS A 68 -22.85 -17.83 -0.20
CA HIS A 68 -22.19 -19.07 0.20
C HIS A 68 -20.68 -18.95 0.01
N THR A 69 -19.96 -18.55 1.08
CA THR A 69 -18.51 -18.30 1.05
C THR A 69 -17.76 -19.12 2.11
N PRO A 70 -17.82 -20.47 2.05
CA PRO A 70 -17.31 -21.35 3.11
C PRO A 70 -15.79 -21.25 3.29
N ASN A 71 -15.03 -20.90 2.25
CA ASN A 71 -13.60 -20.69 2.35
C ASN A 71 -13.24 -19.42 3.12
N MET A 72 -14.07 -18.37 3.02
CA MET A 72 -13.88 -17.15 3.83
C MET A 72 -14.22 -17.43 5.30
N GLU A 73 -15.26 -18.20 5.57
CA GLU A 73 -15.59 -18.66 6.93
C GLU A 73 -14.43 -19.47 7.54
N ARG A 74 -13.87 -20.41 6.78
CA ARG A 74 -12.70 -21.19 7.21
C ARG A 74 -11.48 -20.31 7.46
N MET A 75 -11.21 -19.35 6.59
CA MET A 75 -10.09 -18.38 6.77
C MET A 75 -10.29 -17.54 8.03
N ALA A 76 -11.51 -17.06 8.29
CA ALA A 76 -11.81 -16.28 9.48
C ALA A 76 -11.66 -17.10 10.77
N ALA A 77 -12.05 -18.37 10.75
CA ALA A 77 -11.90 -19.28 11.88
C ALA A 77 -10.43 -19.63 12.20
N GLN A 78 -9.56 -19.62 11.20
CA GLN A 78 -8.14 -19.96 11.33
C GLN A 78 -7.22 -18.73 11.48
N GLY A 79 -7.74 -17.54 11.19
CA GLY A 79 -6.98 -16.30 11.13
C GLY A 79 -7.51 -15.20 12.06
N LYS A 80 -7.38 -13.97 11.60
CA LYS A 80 -7.90 -12.78 12.26
C LYS A 80 -8.87 -12.05 11.33
N MET A 81 -10.01 -11.68 11.83
CA MET A 81 -11.01 -10.88 11.15
C MET A 81 -10.99 -9.46 11.71
N PHE A 82 -10.80 -8.47 10.85
CA PHE A 82 -10.86 -7.06 11.21
C PHE A 82 -12.23 -6.50 10.85
N THR A 83 -12.97 -6.03 11.83
CA THR A 83 -14.32 -5.46 11.65
C THR A 83 -14.31 -3.94 11.44
N GLN A 84 -13.14 -3.32 11.60
CA GLN A 84 -12.94 -1.86 11.44
C GLN A 84 -11.79 -1.59 10.46
N ALA A 85 -11.87 -2.19 9.28
CA ALA A 85 -10.97 -1.91 8.17
C ALA A 85 -11.75 -1.15 7.09
N TYR A 86 -11.23 0.00 6.68
CA TYR A 86 -11.93 0.91 5.78
C TYR A 86 -11.13 1.11 4.49
N ALA A 87 -11.85 1.12 3.37
CA ALA A 87 -11.32 1.46 2.06
C ALA A 87 -11.68 2.91 1.70
N CYS A 88 -11.07 3.43 0.63
CA CYS A 88 -11.52 4.67 0.02
C CYS A 88 -12.83 4.43 -0.77
N SER A 89 -13.46 5.52 -1.21
CA SER A 89 -14.76 5.48 -1.89
C SER A 89 -14.75 4.70 -3.20
N VAL A 90 -13.63 4.66 -3.90
CA VAL A 90 -13.47 3.99 -5.20
C VAL A 90 -12.12 3.27 -5.31
N SER A 91 -11.95 2.57 -6.41
CA SER A 91 -10.90 1.58 -6.66
C SER A 91 -9.48 2.14 -6.62
N SER A 92 -9.12 3.13 -7.47
CA SER A 92 -7.75 3.63 -7.54
C SER A 92 -7.25 4.20 -6.21
N PRO A 93 -7.99 5.06 -5.49
CA PRO A 93 -7.57 5.54 -4.17
C PRO A 93 -7.32 4.42 -3.16
N THR A 94 -8.19 3.40 -3.14
CA THR A 94 -8.04 2.25 -2.25
C THR A 94 -6.76 1.47 -2.56
N ARG A 95 -6.52 1.18 -3.84
CA ARG A 95 -5.34 0.42 -4.30
C ARG A 95 -4.06 1.19 -4.06
N VAL A 96 -4.07 2.49 -4.35
CA VAL A 96 -2.94 3.37 -4.05
C VAL A 96 -2.66 3.43 -2.55
N SER A 97 -3.68 3.58 -1.71
CA SER A 97 -3.51 3.57 -0.25
C SER A 97 -2.89 2.26 0.23
N LEU A 98 -3.37 1.13 -0.27
CA LEU A 98 -2.86 -0.19 0.08
C LEU A 98 -1.40 -0.37 -0.33
N PHE A 99 -1.03 0.06 -1.53
CA PHE A 99 0.31 -0.11 -2.09
C PHE A 99 1.36 0.87 -1.55
N THR A 100 0.92 1.98 -0.95
CA THR A 100 1.83 3.04 -0.48
C THR A 100 1.82 3.23 1.02
N GLY A 101 0.84 2.66 1.72
CA GLY A 101 0.60 2.93 3.15
C GLY A 101 0.15 4.37 3.43
N MET A 102 -0.18 5.15 2.41
CA MET A 102 -0.66 6.53 2.55
C MET A 102 -2.18 6.59 2.45
N ASN A 103 -2.81 7.51 3.18
CA ASN A 103 -4.23 7.82 2.98
C ASN A 103 -4.45 8.70 1.73
N ALA A 104 -5.69 8.78 1.25
CA ALA A 104 -6.05 9.49 0.03
C ALA A 104 -5.74 11.01 0.11
N ALA A 105 -5.83 11.62 1.27
CA ALA A 105 -5.49 13.03 1.46
C ALA A 105 -3.99 13.29 1.24
N ARG A 106 -3.14 12.31 1.57
CA ARG A 106 -1.69 12.41 1.41
C ARG A 106 -1.25 12.13 -0.03
N HIS A 107 -1.72 11.04 -0.64
CA HIS A 107 -1.32 10.71 -2.01
C HIS A 107 -2.13 11.47 -3.07
N ARG A 108 -3.24 12.11 -2.72
CA ARG A 108 -4.07 12.96 -3.60
C ARG A 108 -4.61 12.26 -4.86
N VAL A 109 -4.69 10.94 -4.83
CA VAL A 109 -5.41 10.14 -5.83
C VAL A 109 -6.79 9.85 -5.24
N THR A 110 -7.80 10.58 -5.65
CA THR A 110 -9.11 10.60 -5.00
C THR A 110 -10.25 10.09 -5.87
N SER A 111 -9.95 9.88 -7.16
CA SER A 111 -10.89 9.32 -8.12
C SER A 111 -10.19 8.28 -9.00
N TRP A 112 -10.89 7.72 -9.98
CA TRP A 112 -10.34 6.73 -10.90
C TRP A 112 -9.22 7.32 -11.76
N THR A 113 -8.19 6.52 -11.99
CA THR A 113 -7.09 6.86 -12.90
C THR A 113 -7.22 6.01 -14.16
N LEU A 114 -7.51 6.60 -15.31
CA LEU A 114 -7.55 5.85 -16.57
C LEU A 114 -6.80 6.58 -17.67
N ARG A 115 -7.26 7.75 -18.08
CA ARG A 115 -6.63 8.53 -19.14
C ARG A 115 -5.66 9.55 -18.55
N LYS A 116 -4.47 9.65 -19.15
CA LYS A 116 -3.45 10.61 -18.71
C LYS A 116 -4.01 12.04 -18.69
N ASN A 117 -3.74 12.76 -17.62
CA ASN A 117 -4.12 14.16 -17.39
C ASN A 117 -5.63 14.43 -17.43
N THR A 118 -6.45 13.41 -17.24
CA THR A 118 -7.90 13.53 -17.30
C THR A 118 -8.51 13.22 -15.94
N THR A 119 -9.33 14.13 -15.43
CA THR A 119 -10.17 13.87 -14.25
C THR A 119 -11.50 13.26 -14.67
N HIS A 120 -12.07 12.42 -13.82
CA HIS A 120 -13.44 11.94 -13.94
C HIS A 120 -14.47 12.83 -13.24
N GLU A 121 -13.99 13.85 -12.51
CA GLU A 121 -14.86 14.83 -11.86
C GLU A 121 -15.57 15.65 -12.94
N GLN A 122 -16.89 15.81 -12.77
CA GLN A 122 -17.68 16.63 -13.69
C GLN A 122 -17.47 18.11 -13.36
N PRO A 123 -17.44 18.99 -14.37
CA PRO A 123 -17.42 20.43 -14.13
C PRO A 123 -18.59 20.84 -13.24
N ASP A 124 -18.32 21.67 -12.23
CA ASP A 124 -19.31 22.17 -11.30
C ASP A 124 -19.26 23.69 -11.29
N SER A 125 -20.43 24.36 -11.21
CA SER A 125 -20.52 25.83 -11.20
C SER A 125 -20.26 26.44 -9.82
N ILE A 126 -20.28 25.64 -8.77
CA ILE A 126 -20.16 26.08 -7.36
C ILE A 126 -18.83 25.67 -6.78
N MET A 127 -18.33 24.46 -7.14
CA MET A 127 -17.12 23.89 -6.59
C MET A 127 -15.94 24.03 -7.53
N ILE A 128 -14.83 24.51 -7.00
CA ILE A 128 -13.52 24.47 -7.66
C ILE A 128 -12.81 23.24 -7.13
N TYR A 129 -12.63 22.23 -7.97
CA TYR A 129 -11.89 21.04 -7.62
C TYR A 129 -10.41 21.37 -7.48
N PRO A 130 -9.73 20.87 -6.43
CA PRO A 130 -8.29 21.02 -6.32
C PRO A 130 -7.57 20.22 -7.40
N GLU A 131 -6.29 20.51 -7.60
CA GLU A 131 -5.46 19.68 -8.45
C GLU A 131 -5.22 18.32 -7.77
N TRP A 132 -5.74 17.30 -8.41
CA TRP A 132 -5.57 15.91 -8.00
C TRP A 132 -4.42 15.24 -8.74
N ASN A 133 -3.85 14.18 -8.15
CA ASN A 133 -2.91 13.31 -8.85
C ASN A 133 -3.66 12.33 -9.75
N VAL A 134 -4.31 12.88 -10.78
CA VAL A 134 -5.18 12.13 -11.71
C VAL A 134 -4.45 11.05 -12.51
N ASN A 135 -3.12 11.11 -12.54
CA ASN A 135 -2.27 10.10 -13.16
C ASN A 135 -1.88 8.97 -12.20
N GLY A 136 -2.32 9.01 -10.93
CA GLY A 136 -2.09 7.96 -9.96
C GLY A 136 -0.72 8.04 -9.29
N ILE A 137 -0.07 6.90 -9.16
CA ILE A 137 1.27 6.79 -8.55
C ILE A 137 2.32 6.41 -9.58
N CYS A 138 3.57 6.73 -9.24
CA CYS A 138 4.72 6.41 -10.06
C CYS A 138 5.97 6.26 -9.17
N GLN A 139 6.90 5.38 -9.52
CA GLN A 139 8.21 5.29 -8.88
C GLN A 139 9.22 6.26 -9.50
N GLU A 140 9.04 6.59 -10.78
CA GLU A 140 9.91 7.50 -11.51
C GLU A 140 9.67 8.95 -11.08
N PRO A 141 10.72 9.76 -10.86
CA PRO A 141 10.56 11.17 -10.53
C PRO A 141 10.11 12.00 -11.73
N GLY A 142 9.43 13.12 -11.47
CA GLY A 142 9.09 14.12 -12.49
C GLY A 142 7.91 13.78 -13.40
N VAL A 143 7.19 12.70 -13.13
CA VAL A 143 5.94 12.41 -13.85
C VAL A 143 4.82 13.30 -13.28
N GLU A 144 4.29 14.19 -14.12
CA GLU A 144 3.29 15.17 -13.71
C GLU A 144 2.02 14.53 -13.16
N ARG A 145 1.34 15.19 -12.22
CA ARG A 145 0.07 14.75 -11.63
C ARG A 145 0.08 13.31 -11.13
N THR A 146 1.23 12.88 -10.62
CA THR A 146 1.39 11.60 -9.93
C THR A 146 1.96 11.84 -8.54
N THR A 147 1.72 10.89 -7.64
CA THR A 147 2.48 10.81 -6.40
C THR A 147 3.69 9.90 -6.62
N GLN A 148 4.89 10.44 -6.43
CA GLN A 148 6.09 9.62 -6.43
C GLN A 148 6.15 8.79 -5.15
N VAL A 149 6.33 7.48 -5.28
CA VAL A 149 6.30 6.54 -4.16
C VAL A 149 7.27 5.39 -4.38
N THR A 150 7.72 4.78 -3.29
CA THR A 150 8.22 3.40 -3.31
C THR A 150 7.04 2.50 -2.96
N SER A 151 6.70 1.57 -3.83
CA SER A 151 5.55 0.70 -3.64
C SER A 151 5.84 -0.43 -2.64
N LEU A 152 4.78 -1.03 -2.08
CA LEU A 152 4.90 -2.23 -1.26
C LEU A 152 5.60 -3.38 -2.02
N ALA A 153 5.33 -3.52 -3.33
CA ALA A 153 5.96 -4.55 -4.15
C ALA A 153 7.47 -4.34 -4.28
N GLU A 154 7.91 -3.09 -4.50
CA GLU A 154 9.35 -2.76 -4.55
C GLU A 154 10.03 -3.04 -3.20
N LEU A 155 9.41 -2.62 -2.10
CA LEU A 155 9.94 -2.91 -0.76
C LEU A 155 10.09 -4.40 -0.49
N LEU A 156 9.11 -5.20 -0.90
CA LEU A 156 9.18 -6.66 -0.76
C LEU A 156 10.27 -7.26 -1.65
N LYS A 157 10.39 -6.82 -2.90
CA LYS A 157 11.43 -7.24 -3.82
C LYS A 157 12.83 -6.93 -3.27
N ASP A 158 13.05 -5.74 -2.73
CA ASP A 158 14.31 -5.32 -2.11
C ASP A 158 14.66 -6.16 -0.87
N ASN A 159 13.66 -6.81 -0.27
CA ASN A 159 13.81 -7.74 0.84
C ASN A 159 13.78 -9.21 0.41
N GLY A 160 14.06 -9.52 -0.85
CA GLY A 160 14.26 -10.87 -1.36
C GLY A 160 12.99 -11.65 -1.69
N TYR A 161 11.83 -11.00 -1.76
CA TYR A 161 10.62 -11.63 -2.24
C TYR A 161 10.56 -11.62 -3.77
N HIS A 162 10.06 -12.71 -4.34
CA HIS A 162 9.63 -12.72 -5.74
C HIS A 162 8.21 -12.19 -5.83
N THR A 163 8.02 -11.08 -6.55
CA THR A 163 6.77 -10.32 -6.54
C THR A 163 5.93 -10.55 -7.79
N ILE A 164 4.69 -10.96 -7.61
CA ILE A 164 3.77 -11.31 -8.70
C ILE A 164 2.49 -10.49 -8.54
N HIS A 165 2.09 -9.80 -9.61
CA HIS A 165 0.78 -9.17 -9.74
C HIS A 165 -0.13 -10.02 -10.63
N CYS A 166 -1.38 -10.22 -10.22
CA CYS A 166 -2.38 -10.92 -11.01
C CYS A 166 -3.73 -10.21 -10.91
N GLY A 167 -4.29 -9.85 -12.04
CA GLY A 167 -5.59 -9.20 -12.15
C GLY A 167 -5.55 -7.67 -12.19
N LYS A 168 -6.58 -6.99 -11.71
CA LYS A 168 -6.74 -5.54 -11.74
C LYS A 168 -5.64 -4.80 -10.99
N ALA A 169 -4.90 -3.93 -11.67
CA ALA A 169 -3.89 -3.05 -11.09
C ALA A 169 -4.48 -1.67 -10.72
N HIS A 170 -4.81 -0.86 -11.69
CA HIS A 170 -5.48 0.43 -11.53
C HIS A 170 -4.72 1.42 -10.63
N PHE A 171 -3.38 1.42 -10.71
CA PHE A 171 -2.51 2.29 -9.90
C PHE A 171 -2.22 3.63 -10.56
N GLY A 172 -2.25 3.68 -11.89
CA GLY A 172 -1.90 4.86 -12.67
C GLY A 172 -2.57 4.88 -14.04
N ALA A 173 -2.58 6.08 -14.63
CA ALA A 173 -3.21 6.32 -15.91
C ALA A 173 -2.40 5.73 -17.08
N GLU A 174 -3.09 5.47 -18.19
CA GLU A 174 -2.48 5.05 -19.46
C GLU A 174 -1.33 5.97 -19.85
N SER A 175 -0.32 5.42 -20.48
CA SER A 175 0.90 6.16 -20.87
C SER A 175 1.67 6.79 -19.72
N THR A 176 1.49 6.31 -18.50
CA THR A 176 2.33 6.62 -17.33
C THR A 176 2.98 5.33 -16.79
N PRO A 177 4.12 5.42 -16.11
CA PRO A 177 4.76 4.24 -15.53
C PRO A 177 3.85 3.48 -14.55
N GLY A 178 2.99 4.18 -13.80
CA GLY A 178 2.06 3.58 -12.85
C GLY A 178 0.96 2.72 -13.48
N ALA A 179 0.80 2.77 -14.81
CA ALA A 179 -0.10 1.87 -15.54
C ALA A 179 0.41 0.43 -15.63
N ASP A 180 1.73 0.24 -15.47
CA ASP A 180 2.39 -1.04 -15.62
C ASP A 180 2.89 -1.56 -14.27
N PRO A 181 2.33 -2.66 -13.73
CA PRO A 181 2.80 -3.26 -12.49
C PRO A 181 4.29 -3.61 -12.47
N LEU A 182 4.90 -3.93 -13.62
CA LEU A 182 6.35 -4.21 -13.69
C LEU A 182 7.18 -2.98 -13.31
N LYS A 183 6.68 -1.78 -13.59
CA LYS A 183 7.31 -0.53 -13.20
C LYS A 183 6.98 -0.08 -11.77
N MET A 184 6.16 -0.88 -11.10
CA MET A 184 5.72 -0.66 -9.72
C MET A 184 6.29 -1.72 -8.75
N GLY A 185 7.39 -2.38 -9.13
CA GLY A 185 8.12 -3.32 -8.29
C GLY A 185 7.70 -4.78 -8.41
N PHE A 186 6.74 -5.10 -9.26
CA PHE A 186 6.45 -6.50 -9.57
C PHE A 186 7.39 -7.05 -10.62
N GLU A 187 7.81 -8.30 -10.44
CA GLU A 187 8.65 -9.03 -11.41
C GLU A 187 7.80 -9.78 -12.45
N VAL A 188 6.58 -10.12 -12.07
CA VAL A 188 5.60 -10.75 -12.96
C VAL A 188 4.30 -9.98 -12.92
N ASN A 189 3.72 -9.75 -14.11
CA ASN A 189 2.41 -9.12 -14.26
C ASN A 189 1.49 -9.99 -15.12
N ILE A 190 0.35 -10.38 -14.56
CA ILE A 190 -0.69 -11.13 -15.26
C ILE A 190 -1.95 -10.29 -15.30
N ALA A 191 -2.23 -9.71 -16.48
CA ALA A 191 -3.42 -8.90 -16.77
C ALA A 191 -3.57 -7.58 -16.00
N GLY A 192 -2.52 -7.10 -15.31
CA GLY A 192 -2.55 -5.79 -14.65
C GLY A 192 -2.28 -4.64 -15.64
N HIS A 193 -3.14 -3.61 -15.63
CA HIS A 193 -3.01 -2.42 -16.47
C HIS A 193 -3.77 -1.22 -15.87
N ALA A 194 -3.81 -0.10 -16.59
CA ALA A 194 -4.44 1.15 -16.13
C ALA A 194 -5.97 1.05 -15.94
N ALA A 195 -6.67 0.21 -16.73
CA ALA A 195 -8.10 0.14 -16.63
C ALA A 195 -8.60 -0.58 -15.38
N GLY A 196 -9.73 -0.11 -14.88
CA GLY A 196 -10.37 -0.65 -13.67
C GLY A 196 -11.24 -1.88 -13.89
N SER A 197 -11.44 -2.28 -15.14
CA SER A 197 -12.23 -3.46 -15.51
C SER A 197 -11.61 -4.14 -16.73
N PRO A 198 -11.78 -5.45 -16.90
CA PRO A 198 -11.35 -6.14 -18.12
C PRO A 198 -12.20 -5.70 -19.32
N ALA A 199 -11.67 -5.89 -20.53
CA ALA A 199 -12.40 -5.64 -21.76
C ALA A 199 -13.54 -6.66 -21.96
N SER A 200 -13.38 -7.85 -21.41
CA SER A 200 -14.39 -8.92 -21.41
C SER A 200 -14.16 -9.81 -20.19
N TYR A 201 -15.23 -10.39 -19.69
CA TYR A 201 -15.18 -11.41 -18.61
C TYR A 201 -15.20 -12.83 -19.19
N TYR A 202 -15.35 -12.97 -20.50
CA TYR A 202 -15.43 -14.24 -21.24
C TYR A 202 -14.66 -14.15 -22.54
#